data_00894d368fe0fabfe232ad36278b28b6
#
_entry.id   00894d368fe0fabfe232ad36278b28b6
#
_cell.length_a   1.000
_cell.length_b   1.000
_cell.length_c   1.000
_cell.angle_alpha   90.00
_cell.angle_beta   90.00
_cell.angle_gamma   90.00
#
_symmetry.space_group_name_H-M   'P 1'
#
loop_
_entity.id
_entity.type
_entity.pdbx_description
1 polymer ?
#
loop_
_entity_poly.entity_id
_entity_poly.type
_entity_poly.pdbx_seq_one_letter_code
_entity_poly.pdbx_strand_id
1 'polypeptide(L)'
;MADPVSTTASGPGGWARAGRRAGIAGAAIGVLAAGAAAGVAVERLAMGRGVRRRARQALDASGPYGTLRGTPGTAVAEDGTELYYEVEEADDFPPPAPDAAPDAAPDAAADAAAGDGTASDAPAALAPRRRRRRFPGRRDPAPLTVVFSHGYCLAQDVWHFQRAALRGRVRTVYWDQRSHGRSARGAAQLAGDEPITIEQLGRDLKAVVDAAAPEGPLLLVGHSMGGMTVMAFADQFPDLVRDRVAGAAFLGTSAGDLGRLTFGLPAAGAWAVRHFVPGFLRALGSRAELAERGRQATADLFAGIIKHYSFGAGSVDPAVARFAERLLESTPIDVVAEFYPAFAGHEKTESLTLLRDRPGLVLVGDRDMVTPPAHSATIAERLPQAPYEVVADAGHLAMLERPDRVNDALSALLARVGAPGAAQAGVRSVRRTRGTSHRTL
;
A
#
# COMPACT_ATOMS: atom_id res chain seq x y z
N MET A 1 -20.40 80.90 -16.00
CA MET A 1 -20.50 79.59 -16.70
C MET A 1 -19.66 78.66 -15.88
N ALA A 2 -20.30 77.80 -15.07
CA ALA A 2 -19.66 76.86 -14.19
C ALA A 2 -20.18 75.46 -14.58
N ASP A 3 -19.26 74.57 -14.95
CA ASP A 3 -19.57 73.20 -15.27
C ASP A 3 -19.77 72.38 -14.00
N PRO A 4 -20.70 71.39 -14.01
CA PRO A 4 -21.01 70.57 -12.83
C PRO A 4 -20.08 69.38 -12.75
N VAL A 5 -19.58 69.13 -11.54
CA VAL A 5 -18.82 67.99 -11.09
C VAL A 5 -19.73 66.73 -11.04
N SER A 6 -19.36 65.69 -11.84
CA SER A 6 -20.03 64.39 -11.83
C SER A 6 -19.52 63.52 -10.65
N THR A 7 -20.36 63.29 -9.67
CA THR A 7 -20.17 62.32 -8.60
C THR A 7 -20.67 60.94 -9.04
N THR A 8 -19.76 60.00 -9.27
CA THR A 8 -20.11 58.60 -9.49
C THR A 8 -20.40 57.91 -8.15
N ALA A 9 -21.64 57.56 -7.94
CA ALA A 9 -22.10 56.77 -6.79
C ALA A 9 -21.63 55.32 -6.90
N SER A 10 -20.84 54.90 -5.93
CA SER A 10 -20.44 53.49 -5.75
C SER A 10 -21.63 52.70 -5.18
N GLY A 11 -22.21 51.82 -5.99
CA GLY A 11 -23.34 50.98 -5.58
C GLY A 11 -22.97 49.89 -4.56
N PRO A 12 -23.91 49.50 -3.67
CA PRO A 12 -23.68 48.55 -2.57
C PRO A 12 -23.61 47.05 -2.97
N GLY A 13 -23.17 46.73 -4.20
CA GLY A 13 -23.19 45.38 -4.73
C GLY A 13 -21.98 44.47 -4.43
N GLY A 14 -20.85 45.05 -4.01
CA GLY A 14 -19.60 44.32 -3.84
C GLY A 14 -19.54 43.46 -2.57
N TRP A 15 -20.00 43.99 -1.49
CA TRP A 15 -19.93 43.34 -0.16
C TRP A 15 -20.94 42.20 0.01
N ALA A 16 -22.09 42.27 -0.62
CA ALA A 16 -23.12 41.21 -0.58
C ALA A 16 -22.72 39.95 -1.37
N ARG A 17 -21.83 40.06 -2.38
CA ARG A 17 -21.30 38.91 -3.12
C ARG A 17 -20.14 38.22 -2.38
N ALA A 18 -19.29 38.99 -1.68
CA ALA A 18 -18.23 38.46 -0.85
C ALA A 18 -18.78 37.71 0.38
N GLY A 19 -19.80 38.28 1.04
CA GLY A 19 -20.47 37.62 2.18
C GLY A 19 -21.21 36.34 1.81
N ARG A 20 -21.85 36.26 0.62
CA ARG A 20 -22.49 35.02 0.12
C ARG A 20 -21.48 33.92 -0.23
N ARG A 21 -20.33 34.28 -0.81
CA ARG A 21 -19.25 33.30 -1.10
C ARG A 21 -18.61 32.77 0.18
N ALA A 22 -18.38 33.58 1.18
CA ALA A 22 -17.88 33.18 2.49
C ALA A 22 -18.91 32.31 3.25
N GLY A 23 -20.19 32.58 3.13
CA GLY A 23 -21.27 31.79 3.75
C GLY A 23 -21.44 30.43 3.15
N ILE A 24 -21.31 30.26 1.81
CA ILE A 24 -21.39 28.96 1.13
C ILE A 24 -20.15 28.11 1.40
N ALA A 25 -18.95 28.73 1.44
CA ALA A 25 -17.73 28.04 1.84
C ALA A 25 -17.78 27.57 3.30
N GLY A 26 -18.28 28.42 4.20
CA GLY A 26 -18.51 28.06 5.62
C GLY A 26 -19.53 26.93 5.80
N ALA A 27 -20.60 26.90 4.98
CA ALA A 27 -21.61 25.85 5.03
C ALA A 27 -21.10 24.50 4.50
N ALA A 28 -20.28 24.49 3.43
CA ALA A 28 -19.72 23.25 2.87
C ALA A 28 -18.66 22.63 3.80
N ILE A 29 -17.78 23.45 4.39
CA ILE A 29 -16.84 23.04 5.44
C ILE A 29 -17.61 22.62 6.70
N GLY A 30 -18.70 23.33 7.03
CA GLY A 30 -19.59 23.01 8.14
C GLY A 30 -20.31 21.68 7.98
N VAL A 31 -20.74 21.27 6.77
CA VAL A 31 -21.41 19.97 6.52
C VAL A 31 -20.42 18.82 6.58
N LEU A 32 -19.21 18.96 6.02
CA LEU A 32 -18.14 17.96 6.15
C LEU A 32 -17.64 17.86 7.60
N ALA A 33 -17.45 18.99 8.25
CA ALA A 33 -17.07 19.06 9.66
C ALA A 33 -18.20 18.58 10.58
N ALA A 34 -19.47 18.86 10.25
CA ALA A 34 -20.62 18.44 11.05
C ALA A 34 -20.93 16.94 10.90
N GLY A 35 -20.78 16.36 9.69
CA GLY A 35 -20.92 14.92 9.49
C GLY A 35 -19.83 14.13 10.20
N ALA A 36 -18.58 14.56 10.09
CA ALA A 36 -17.44 13.99 10.80
C ALA A 36 -17.51 14.30 12.31
N ALA A 37 -17.91 15.52 12.70
CA ALA A 37 -18.05 15.91 14.10
C ALA A 37 -19.22 15.20 14.79
N ALA A 38 -20.31 14.87 14.10
CA ALA A 38 -21.41 14.11 14.66
C ALA A 38 -20.99 12.66 14.97
N GLY A 39 -20.24 12.00 14.05
CA GLY A 39 -19.68 10.68 14.30
C GLY A 39 -18.69 10.67 15.47
N VAL A 40 -17.75 11.62 15.47
CA VAL A 40 -16.75 11.79 16.54
C VAL A 40 -17.38 12.27 17.84
N ALA A 41 -18.44 13.10 17.81
CA ALA A 41 -19.13 13.55 19.02
C ALA A 41 -19.92 12.43 19.70
N VAL A 42 -20.57 11.56 18.92
CA VAL A 42 -21.24 10.35 19.46
C VAL A 42 -20.22 9.42 20.11
N GLU A 43 -19.06 9.20 19.47
CA GLU A 43 -17.99 8.38 20.02
C GLU A 43 -17.30 9.03 21.23
N ARG A 44 -17.18 10.37 21.26
CA ARG A 44 -16.64 11.16 22.40
C ARG A 44 -17.60 11.22 23.59
N LEU A 45 -18.91 11.21 23.34
CA LEU A 45 -19.92 11.16 24.39
C LEU A 45 -20.06 9.75 24.98
N ALA A 46 -19.80 8.70 24.20
CA ALA A 46 -19.96 7.31 24.61
C ALA A 46 -18.80 6.78 25.49
N MET A 47 -17.57 7.31 25.35
CA MET A 47 -16.41 6.79 26.10
C MET A 47 -15.42 7.90 26.51
N GLY A 48 -15.02 7.92 27.78
CA GLY A 48 -14.00 8.84 28.30
C GLY A 48 -12.61 8.59 27.67
N ARG A 49 -11.77 9.64 27.54
CA ARG A 49 -10.42 9.58 26.94
C ARG A 49 -9.56 8.45 27.51
N GLY A 50 -9.65 8.17 28.79
CA GLY A 50 -8.88 7.11 29.46
C GLY A 50 -9.32 5.70 29.02
N VAL A 51 -10.61 5.48 28.83
CA VAL A 51 -11.15 4.19 28.37
C VAL A 51 -10.74 3.94 26.92
N ARG A 52 -10.83 4.94 26.05
CA ARG A 52 -10.38 4.84 24.65
C ARG A 52 -8.89 4.52 24.55
N ARG A 53 -8.06 5.22 25.33
CA ARG A 53 -6.62 4.95 25.35
C ARG A 53 -6.31 3.51 25.78
N ARG A 54 -6.98 3.00 26.81
CA ARG A 54 -6.83 1.60 27.25
C ARG A 54 -7.32 0.61 26.21
N ALA A 55 -8.46 0.89 25.56
CA ALA A 55 -8.99 0.06 24.49
C ALA A 55 -8.04 0.02 23.28
N ARG A 56 -7.49 1.16 22.85
CA ARG A 56 -6.45 1.23 21.80
C ARG A 56 -5.21 0.41 22.19
N GLN A 57 -4.70 0.57 23.39
CA GLN A 57 -3.55 -0.20 23.87
C GLN A 57 -3.82 -1.71 23.93
N ALA A 58 -5.03 -2.12 24.33
CA ALA A 58 -5.43 -3.52 24.31
C ALA A 58 -5.51 -4.08 22.88
N LEU A 59 -6.04 -3.30 21.93
CA LEU A 59 -6.08 -3.68 20.52
C LEU A 59 -4.68 -3.73 19.89
N ASP A 60 -3.79 -2.81 20.24
CA ASP A 60 -2.39 -2.81 19.81
C ASP A 60 -1.64 -4.05 20.32
N ALA A 61 -1.98 -4.55 21.51
CA ALA A 61 -1.41 -5.76 22.10
C ALA A 61 -2.04 -7.07 21.59
N SER A 62 -3.28 -7.03 21.06
CA SER A 62 -4.02 -8.21 20.64
C SER A 62 -3.64 -8.75 19.26
N GLY A 63 -2.90 -7.97 18.44
CA GLY A 63 -2.51 -8.38 17.11
C GLY A 63 -1.09 -7.91 16.76
N PRO A 64 -0.18 -8.82 16.43
CA PRO A 64 1.20 -8.49 16.02
C PRO A 64 1.25 -8.00 14.57
N TYR A 65 0.20 -7.32 14.09
CA TYR A 65 0.13 -6.83 12.71
C TYR A 65 1.23 -5.79 12.42
N GLY A 66 1.82 -5.90 11.23
CA GLY A 66 2.91 -5.03 10.81
C GLY A 66 4.26 -5.34 11.45
N THR A 67 4.43 -6.53 12.06
CA THR A 67 5.69 -6.93 12.72
C THR A 67 6.55 -7.88 11.88
N LEU A 68 6.02 -8.40 10.78
CA LEU A 68 6.78 -9.26 9.88
C LEU A 68 7.88 -8.45 9.20
N ARG A 69 9.10 -9.01 9.16
CA ARG A 69 10.27 -8.37 8.56
C ARG A 69 10.97 -9.32 7.60
N GLY A 70 11.57 -8.74 6.57
CA GLY A 70 12.52 -9.38 5.66
C GLY A 70 13.93 -8.82 5.87
N THR A 71 14.82 -9.10 4.94
CA THR A 71 16.17 -8.52 4.89
C THR A 71 16.03 -7.08 4.39
N PRO A 72 16.43 -6.06 5.19
CA PRO A 72 16.29 -4.67 4.79
C PRO A 72 17.33 -4.27 3.74
N GLY A 73 16.96 -3.30 2.92
CA GLY A 73 17.83 -2.64 1.97
C GLY A 73 17.38 -1.22 1.69
N THR A 74 18.22 -0.46 1.00
CA THR A 74 17.96 0.91 0.59
C THR A 74 18.25 1.03 -0.91
N ALA A 75 17.28 1.55 -1.66
CA ALA A 75 17.48 1.99 -3.04
C ALA A 75 17.63 3.52 -3.04
N VAL A 76 18.45 4.03 -3.94
CA VAL A 76 18.64 5.48 -4.10
C VAL A 76 17.95 5.91 -5.38
N ALA A 77 16.95 6.77 -5.27
CA ALA A 77 16.26 7.37 -6.40
C ALA A 77 17.19 8.34 -7.16
N GLU A 78 16.80 8.74 -8.37
CA GLU A 78 17.59 9.63 -9.23
C GLU A 78 17.91 11.01 -8.61
N ASP A 79 17.04 11.46 -7.69
CA ASP A 79 17.19 12.72 -6.94
C ASP A 79 17.92 12.52 -5.58
N GLY A 80 18.50 11.34 -5.34
CA GLY A 80 19.22 10.99 -4.11
C GLY A 80 18.32 10.57 -2.95
N THR A 81 17.01 10.50 -3.13
CA THR A 81 16.08 10.06 -2.08
C THR A 81 16.32 8.59 -1.72
N GLU A 82 16.51 8.30 -0.44
CA GLU A 82 16.64 6.93 0.06
C GLU A 82 15.27 6.27 0.21
N LEU A 83 15.10 5.14 -0.49
CA LEU A 83 13.88 4.34 -0.50
C LEU A 83 14.13 3.02 0.23
N TYR A 84 13.42 2.83 1.32
CA TYR A 84 13.52 1.62 2.13
C TYR A 84 12.76 0.46 1.51
N TYR A 85 13.38 -0.71 1.48
CA TYR A 85 12.71 -1.95 1.10
C TYR A 85 13.14 -3.13 1.97
N GLU A 86 12.38 -4.21 1.93
CA GLU A 86 12.71 -5.50 2.55
C GLU A 86 12.53 -6.61 1.52
N VAL A 87 13.47 -7.56 1.51
CA VAL A 87 13.43 -8.75 0.67
C VAL A 87 13.15 -9.98 1.52
N GLU A 88 12.25 -10.83 1.04
CA GLU A 88 12.07 -12.19 1.57
C GLU A 88 12.38 -13.20 0.47
N GLU A 89 13.30 -14.12 0.75
CA GLU A 89 13.68 -15.15 -0.19
C GLU A 89 12.71 -16.34 -0.13
N ALA A 90 12.64 -17.11 -1.22
CA ALA A 90 11.97 -18.40 -1.19
C ALA A 90 12.85 -19.44 -0.48
N ASP A 91 12.26 -20.37 0.25
CA ASP A 91 12.99 -21.39 1.04
C ASP A 91 13.89 -22.29 0.19
N ASP A 92 13.60 -22.45 -1.11
CA ASP A 92 14.43 -23.21 -2.07
C ASP A 92 15.65 -22.43 -2.58
N PHE A 93 15.81 -21.15 -2.20
CA PHE A 93 16.94 -20.29 -2.51
C PHE A 93 17.56 -19.78 -1.21
N PRO A 94 18.45 -20.58 -0.58
CA PRO A 94 19.17 -20.07 0.60
C PRO A 94 19.96 -18.82 0.21
N PRO A 95 20.04 -17.82 1.10
CA PRO A 95 20.83 -16.62 0.86
C PRO A 95 22.26 -17.00 0.43
N PRO A 96 22.93 -16.22 -0.45
CA PRO A 96 24.34 -16.44 -0.74
C PRO A 96 25.10 -16.47 0.58
N ALA A 97 25.92 -17.51 0.78
CA ALA A 97 26.75 -17.61 1.95
C ALA A 97 27.56 -16.30 2.09
N PRO A 98 27.68 -15.70 3.30
CA PRO A 98 28.56 -14.56 3.48
C PRO A 98 29.93 -14.97 2.95
N ASP A 99 30.54 -14.07 2.15
CA ASP A 99 31.84 -14.28 1.54
C ASP A 99 32.80 -14.91 2.54
N ALA A 100 33.21 -16.14 2.26
CA ALA A 100 34.19 -16.85 3.07
C ALA A 100 35.47 -16.03 3.04
N ALA A 101 35.89 -15.59 4.21
CA ALA A 101 37.22 -15.00 4.39
C ALA A 101 38.28 -16.00 3.84
N PRO A 102 39.34 -15.49 3.16
CA PRO A 102 40.31 -16.35 2.52
C PRO A 102 41.07 -17.20 3.56
N ASP A 103 41.04 -18.49 3.29
CA ASP A 103 41.95 -19.56 3.69
C ASP A 103 42.84 -19.40 4.93
N ALA A 104 42.50 -20.12 6.00
CA ALA A 104 43.48 -20.71 6.91
C ALA A 104 43.70 -22.18 6.51
N ALA A 105 44.95 -22.52 6.30
CA ALA A 105 45.44 -23.81 5.81
C ALA A 105 45.09 -25.02 6.72
N PRO A 106 45.07 -26.23 6.16
CA PRO A 106 44.69 -27.42 6.91
C PRO A 106 45.88 -27.98 7.69
N ASP A 107 45.69 -28.24 9.00
CA ASP A 107 46.57 -29.13 9.75
C ASP A 107 45.94 -30.51 9.88
N ALA A 108 46.81 -31.50 9.62
CA ALA A 108 46.53 -32.90 9.57
C ALA A 108 46.61 -33.55 10.96
N ALA A 109 45.84 -34.60 11.16
CA ALA A 109 46.22 -35.90 11.75
C ALA A 109 45.04 -36.63 12.38
N ALA A 110 44.68 -37.77 11.80
CA ALA A 110 44.93 -39.14 12.35
C ALA A 110 43.98 -39.59 13.49
N ASP A 111 43.27 -40.57 13.26
CA ASP A 111 43.33 -42.00 13.47
C ASP A 111 42.20 -42.64 14.30
N ALA A 112 41.65 -43.67 13.72
CA ALA A 112 41.18 -44.96 14.26
C ALA A 112 40.27 -45.04 15.50
N ALA A 113 39.10 -45.71 15.33
CA ALA A 113 38.87 -47.05 15.88
C ALA A 113 37.41 -47.54 15.65
N ALA A 114 37.33 -48.83 15.34
CA ALA A 114 36.12 -49.60 15.13
C ALA A 114 35.38 -49.92 16.45
N GLY A 115 34.04 -50.13 16.35
CA GLY A 115 33.22 -50.61 17.47
C GLY A 115 31.83 -51.06 16.98
N ASP A 116 31.61 -52.33 17.10
CA ASP A 116 30.56 -53.25 16.71
C ASP A 116 29.16 -52.97 17.30
N GLY A 117 28.13 -53.24 16.51
CA GLY A 117 26.90 -53.93 16.80
C GLY A 117 25.85 -53.31 17.73
N THR A 118 24.68 -53.00 17.19
CA THR A 118 23.40 -53.71 17.46
C THR A 118 22.24 -53.03 16.75
N ALA A 119 21.42 -53.84 16.11
CA ALA A 119 20.19 -53.44 15.41
C ALA A 119 19.12 -52.96 16.39
N SER A 120 18.46 -51.84 16.04
CA SER A 120 17.19 -51.44 16.63
C SER A 120 16.31 -50.81 15.56
N ASP A 121 15.12 -51.36 15.41
CA ASP A 121 14.05 -50.94 14.51
C ASP A 121 13.68 -49.48 14.68
N ALA A 122 13.83 -48.67 13.65
CA ALA A 122 13.27 -47.35 13.52
C ALA A 122 12.50 -47.23 12.20
N PRO A 123 11.36 -46.48 12.18
CA PRO A 123 10.47 -46.47 11.02
C PRO A 123 11.07 -45.70 9.84
N ALA A 124 10.73 -46.15 8.65
CA ALA A 124 11.23 -45.75 7.36
C ALA A 124 11.36 -44.20 7.20
N ALA A 125 12.60 -43.72 7.17
CA ALA A 125 12.97 -42.40 6.78
C ALA A 125 12.63 -42.18 5.31
N LEU A 126 11.85 -41.13 5.02
CA LEU A 126 11.57 -40.63 3.68
C LEU A 126 12.89 -40.45 2.92
N ALA A 127 13.03 -41.13 1.79
CA ALA A 127 14.20 -41.06 0.93
C ALA A 127 14.58 -39.61 0.58
N PRO A 128 15.86 -39.24 0.64
CA PRO A 128 16.30 -37.91 0.28
C PRO A 128 15.98 -37.64 -1.20
N ARG A 129 15.22 -36.59 -1.48
CA ARG A 129 14.95 -36.12 -2.84
C ARG A 129 16.28 -35.95 -3.55
N ARG A 130 16.45 -36.65 -4.69
CA ARG A 130 17.63 -36.61 -5.56
C ARG A 130 17.98 -35.14 -5.83
N ARG A 131 19.14 -34.66 -5.31
CA ARG A 131 19.76 -33.38 -5.70
C ARG A 131 19.94 -33.42 -7.22
N ARG A 132 19.30 -32.46 -7.93
CA ARG A 132 19.57 -32.25 -9.36
C ARG A 132 21.07 -31.99 -9.49
N ARG A 133 21.76 -32.76 -10.31
CA ARG A 133 23.18 -32.53 -10.65
C ARG A 133 23.28 -31.17 -11.30
N ARG A 134 23.93 -30.20 -10.63
CA ARG A 134 24.32 -28.92 -11.22
C ARG A 134 25.37 -29.19 -12.28
N PHE A 135 25.08 -28.84 -13.53
CA PHE A 135 26.10 -28.79 -14.57
C PHE A 135 26.91 -27.51 -14.38
N PRO A 136 28.26 -27.57 -14.27
CA PRO A 136 29.10 -26.39 -14.18
C PRO A 136 28.92 -25.55 -15.46
N GLY A 137 28.51 -24.29 -15.34
CA GLY A 137 28.46 -23.31 -16.43
C GLY A 137 27.08 -22.82 -16.85
N ARG A 138 25.98 -23.38 -16.34
CA ARG A 138 24.63 -22.82 -16.59
C ARG A 138 24.14 -22.16 -15.30
N ARG A 139 24.13 -20.83 -15.26
CA ARG A 139 23.43 -20.11 -14.19
C ARG A 139 21.95 -20.51 -14.27
N ASP A 140 21.40 -20.97 -13.14
CA ASP A 140 19.96 -21.16 -13.06
C ASP A 140 19.31 -19.80 -13.35
N PRO A 141 18.19 -19.75 -14.11
CA PRO A 141 17.48 -18.51 -14.33
C PRO A 141 17.11 -17.88 -12.99
N ALA A 142 17.31 -16.56 -12.88
CA ALA A 142 16.96 -15.84 -11.68
C ALA A 142 15.47 -16.05 -11.33
N PRO A 143 15.12 -16.20 -10.04
CA PRO A 143 13.76 -16.49 -9.62
C PRO A 143 12.81 -15.33 -9.93
N LEU A 144 11.51 -15.65 -10.06
CA LEU A 144 10.46 -14.64 -10.09
C LEU A 144 10.47 -13.85 -8.79
N THR A 145 10.47 -12.53 -8.90
CA THR A 145 10.34 -11.61 -7.76
C THR A 145 9.00 -10.89 -7.81
N VAL A 146 8.24 -10.94 -6.72
CA VAL A 146 7.01 -10.18 -6.54
C VAL A 146 7.32 -8.87 -5.84
N VAL A 147 6.99 -7.73 -6.45
CA VAL A 147 7.23 -6.40 -5.87
C VAL A 147 5.91 -5.77 -5.47
N PHE A 148 5.79 -5.41 -4.20
CA PHE A 148 4.57 -4.87 -3.60
C PHE A 148 4.68 -3.37 -3.35
N SER A 149 3.81 -2.58 -4.00
CA SER A 149 3.69 -1.12 -3.86
C SER A 149 2.41 -0.78 -3.11
N HIS A 150 2.53 -0.12 -1.96
CA HIS A 150 1.41 0.26 -1.09
C HIS A 150 0.67 1.52 -1.55
N GLY A 151 -0.48 1.80 -0.95
CA GLY A 151 -1.29 2.98 -1.22
C GLY A 151 -0.84 4.23 -0.46
N TYR A 152 -1.45 5.34 -0.79
CA TYR A 152 -1.27 6.64 -0.13
C TYR A 152 -1.58 6.57 1.37
N CYS A 153 -0.79 7.27 2.17
CA CYS A 153 -0.86 7.26 3.64
C CYS A 153 -0.69 5.88 4.28
N LEU A 154 -0.11 4.92 3.56
CA LEU A 154 0.20 3.59 4.07
C LEU A 154 1.72 3.37 4.09
N ALA A 155 2.14 2.18 4.48
CA ALA A 155 3.51 1.69 4.40
C ALA A 155 3.50 0.23 3.96
N GLN A 156 4.66 -0.34 3.66
CA GLN A 156 4.78 -1.74 3.26
C GLN A 156 4.13 -2.72 4.26
N ASP A 157 4.02 -2.33 5.52
CA ASP A 157 3.42 -3.15 6.57
C ASP A 157 1.94 -3.47 6.31
N VAL A 158 1.24 -2.71 5.44
CA VAL A 158 -0.15 -2.99 5.01
C VAL A 158 -0.29 -4.38 4.38
N TRP A 159 0.78 -4.91 3.81
CA TRP A 159 0.83 -6.23 3.19
C TRP A 159 1.02 -7.38 4.19
N HIS A 160 0.74 -7.17 5.46
CA HIS A 160 0.97 -8.15 6.54
C HIS A 160 0.45 -9.56 6.22
N PHE A 161 -0.79 -9.67 5.76
CA PHE A 161 -1.41 -10.96 5.47
C PHE A 161 -0.87 -11.61 4.19
N GLN A 162 -0.56 -10.80 3.16
CA GLN A 162 0.04 -11.26 1.91
C GLN A 162 1.47 -11.73 2.16
N ARG A 163 2.21 -10.96 2.97
CA ARG A 163 3.55 -11.29 3.42
C ARG A 163 3.57 -12.63 4.17
N ALA A 164 2.66 -12.83 5.13
CA ALA A 164 2.53 -14.08 5.86
C ALA A 164 2.19 -15.27 4.95
N ALA A 165 1.34 -15.05 3.95
CA ALA A 165 0.91 -16.11 3.03
C ALA A 165 2.00 -16.50 2.01
N LEU A 166 2.85 -15.57 1.59
CA LEU A 166 3.85 -15.78 0.54
C LEU A 166 5.25 -16.10 1.07
N ARG A 167 5.50 -15.89 2.35
CA ARG A 167 6.80 -16.11 2.99
C ARG A 167 7.31 -17.54 2.72
N GLY A 168 8.56 -17.63 2.27
CA GLY A 168 9.23 -18.89 1.91
C GLY A 168 8.74 -19.56 0.63
N ARG A 169 7.72 -19.02 -0.05
CA ARG A 169 7.13 -19.65 -1.26
C ARG A 169 7.62 -19.02 -2.55
N VAL A 170 7.81 -17.72 -2.55
CA VAL A 170 8.30 -16.95 -3.69
C VAL A 170 9.10 -15.77 -3.14
N ARG A 171 10.09 -15.34 -3.90
CA ARG A 171 10.87 -14.16 -3.57
C ARG A 171 9.98 -12.92 -3.65
N THR A 172 9.95 -12.12 -2.57
CA THR A 172 9.13 -10.90 -2.49
C THR A 172 9.96 -9.69 -2.09
N VAL A 173 9.58 -8.54 -2.61
CA VAL A 173 10.09 -7.22 -2.24
C VAL A 173 8.93 -6.38 -1.78
N TYR A 174 9.02 -5.87 -0.54
CA TYR A 174 8.09 -4.90 0.02
C TYR A 174 8.85 -3.60 0.23
N TRP A 175 8.34 -2.47 -0.27
CA TRP A 175 9.04 -1.20 -0.16
C TRP A 175 8.10 -0.09 0.30
N ASP A 176 8.67 0.91 0.95
CA ASP A 176 7.96 2.11 1.33
C ASP A 176 8.16 3.17 0.24
N GLN A 177 7.08 3.72 -0.29
CA GLN A 177 7.16 4.82 -1.25
C GLN A 177 7.74 6.07 -0.57
N ARG A 178 8.37 6.98 -1.34
CA ARG A 178 8.98 8.19 -0.78
C ARG A 178 8.04 8.89 0.20
N SER A 179 8.58 9.47 1.24
CA SER A 179 7.87 10.18 2.32
C SER A 179 6.93 9.31 3.16
N HIS A 180 6.84 8.01 2.90
CA HIS A 180 6.02 7.07 3.67
C HIS A 180 6.89 6.05 4.41
N GLY A 181 6.35 5.52 5.50
CA GLY A 181 7.00 4.46 6.28
C GLY A 181 8.42 4.84 6.71
N ARG A 182 9.43 4.10 6.19
CA ARG A 182 10.86 4.26 6.50
C ARG A 182 11.64 4.95 5.39
N SER A 183 11.00 5.25 4.26
CA SER A 183 11.62 5.97 3.14
C SER A 183 11.78 7.45 3.44
N ALA A 184 12.87 8.04 2.95
CA ALA A 184 13.14 9.46 3.10
C ALA A 184 12.20 10.33 2.25
N ARG A 185 12.18 11.62 2.55
CA ARG A 185 11.63 12.68 1.68
C ARG A 185 12.75 13.20 0.78
N GLY A 186 12.42 13.49 -0.48
CA GLY A 186 13.37 14.10 -1.41
C GLY A 186 13.80 15.50 -0.98
N ALA A 187 15.01 15.90 -1.34
CA ALA A 187 15.52 17.24 -1.04
C ALA A 187 14.65 18.33 -1.67
N ALA A 188 14.22 18.17 -2.92
CA ALA A 188 13.32 19.09 -3.60
C ALA A 188 11.95 19.22 -2.92
N GLN A 189 11.42 18.11 -2.37
CA GLN A 189 10.20 18.11 -1.56
C GLN A 189 10.37 18.93 -0.29
N LEU A 190 11.48 18.73 0.44
CA LEU A 190 11.77 19.47 1.67
C LEU A 190 11.97 20.97 1.42
N ALA A 191 12.53 21.33 0.27
CA ALA A 191 12.68 22.70 -0.17
C ALA A 191 11.35 23.32 -0.66
N GLY A 192 10.35 22.49 -0.99
CA GLY A 192 9.08 22.96 -1.58
C GLY A 192 9.19 23.38 -3.04
N ASP A 193 10.28 23.02 -3.71
CA ASP A 193 10.62 23.49 -5.06
C ASP A 193 9.85 22.73 -6.14
N GLU A 194 9.54 21.44 -5.92
CA GLU A 194 8.86 20.61 -6.90
C GLU A 194 7.70 19.82 -6.28
N PRO A 195 6.53 19.79 -6.95
CA PRO A 195 5.41 18.96 -6.51
C PRO A 195 5.71 17.48 -6.78
N ILE A 196 5.22 16.60 -5.91
CA ILE A 196 5.23 15.16 -6.17
C ILE A 196 4.31 14.83 -7.33
N THR A 197 4.76 13.90 -8.18
CA THR A 197 3.98 13.36 -9.28
C THR A 197 3.93 11.83 -9.25
N ILE A 198 2.94 11.25 -9.89
CA ILE A 198 2.86 9.78 -10.03
C ILE A 198 4.00 9.26 -10.90
N GLU A 199 4.47 10.05 -11.86
CA GLU A 199 5.66 9.75 -12.66
C GLU A 199 6.91 9.59 -11.80
N GLN A 200 7.09 10.45 -10.80
CA GLN A 200 8.20 10.33 -9.85
C GLN A 200 8.15 9.01 -9.10
N LEU A 201 6.95 8.57 -8.66
CA LEU A 201 6.79 7.27 -7.98
C LEU A 201 7.11 6.10 -8.92
N GLY A 202 6.83 6.22 -10.22
CA GLY A 202 7.24 5.24 -11.24
C GLY A 202 8.76 5.10 -11.35
N ARG A 203 9.50 6.22 -11.29
CA ARG A 203 10.98 6.22 -11.26
C ARG A 203 11.54 5.66 -9.96
N ASP A 204 10.88 5.94 -8.84
CA ASP A 204 11.22 5.33 -7.54
C ASP A 204 11.08 3.81 -7.56
N LEU A 205 9.99 3.30 -8.13
CA LEU A 205 9.80 1.86 -8.31
C LEU A 205 10.92 1.27 -9.17
N LYS A 206 11.37 1.98 -10.22
CA LYS A 206 12.53 1.57 -11.04
C LYS A 206 13.80 1.44 -10.19
N ALA A 207 14.10 2.43 -9.36
CA ALA A 207 15.26 2.39 -8.46
C ALA A 207 15.20 1.21 -7.48
N VAL A 208 14.02 0.93 -6.92
CA VAL A 208 13.80 -0.25 -6.05
C VAL A 208 13.98 -1.56 -6.82
N VAL A 209 13.46 -1.67 -8.04
CA VAL A 209 13.63 -2.86 -8.89
C VAL A 209 15.10 -3.08 -9.23
N ASP A 210 15.85 -2.04 -9.57
CA ASP A 210 17.27 -2.14 -9.89
C ASP A 210 18.10 -2.58 -8.67
N ALA A 211 17.78 -2.09 -7.49
CA ALA A 211 18.50 -2.42 -6.26
C ALA A 211 18.11 -3.80 -5.69
N ALA A 212 16.81 -4.10 -5.63
CA ALA A 212 16.30 -5.26 -4.93
C ALA A 212 16.09 -6.49 -5.84
N ALA A 213 15.87 -6.30 -7.14
CA ALA A 213 15.59 -7.34 -8.10
C ALA A 213 16.25 -7.04 -9.46
N PRO A 214 17.60 -6.94 -9.55
CA PRO A 214 18.30 -6.53 -10.77
C PRO A 214 18.13 -7.52 -11.93
N GLU A 215 17.85 -8.78 -11.63
CA GLU A 215 17.71 -9.85 -12.62
C GLU A 215 16.40 -10.63 -12.42
N GLY A 216 15.99 -11.37 -13.46
CA GLY A 216 14.84 -12.27 -13.44
C GLY A 216 13.50 -11.59 -13.70
N PRO A 217 12.44 -12.41 -13.83
CA PRO A 217 11.09 -11.94 -14.09
C PRO A 217 10.48 -11.26 -12.85
N LEU A 218 9.59 -10.30 -13.10
CA LEU A 218 8.91 -9.48 -12.10
C LEU A 218 7.40 -9.69 -12.15
N LEU A 219 6.78 -9.82 -10.99
CA LEU A 219 5.34 -9.65 -10.80
C LEU A 219 5.12 -8.38 -9.99
N LEU A 220 4.46 -7.38 -10.57
CA LEU A 220 4.22 -6.09 -9.93
C LEU A 220 2.83 -6.09 -9.30
N VAL A 221 2.75 -5.81 -8.00
CA VAL A 221 1.49 -5.74 -7.25
C VAL A 221 1.34 -4.34 -6.68
N GLY A 222 0.27 -3.63 -7.08
CA GLY A 222 0.02 -2.28 -6.62
C GLY A 222 -1.37 -2.10 -6.02
N HIS A 223 -1.43 -1.47 -4.84
CA HIS A 223 -2.68 -1.06 -4.21
C HIS A 223 -2.84 0.45 -4.29
N SER A 224 -4.02 0.93 -4.74
CA SER A 224 -4.35 2.36 -4.77
C SER A 224 -3.24 3.17 -5.49
N MET A 225 -2.62 4.16 -4.85
CA MET A 225 -1.45 4.88 -5.36
C MET A 225 -0.34 3.93 -5.86
N GLY A 226 -0.12 2.79 -5.21
CA GLY A 226 0.85 1.79 -5.66
C GLY A 226 0.50 1.18 -7.02
N GLY A 227 -0.78 1.05 -7.36
CA GLY A 227 -1.24 0.66 -8.69
C GLY A 227 -0.94 1.75 -9.74
N MET A 228 -1.14 3.02 -9.39
CA MET A 228 -0.77 4.17 -10.22
C MET A 228 0.75 4.22 -10.44
N THR A 229 1.54 3.93 -9.40
CA THR A 229 2.99 3.80 -9.46
C THR A 229 3.42 2.73 -10.47
N VAL A 230 2.77 1.55 -10.45
CA VAL A 230 3.05 0.48 -11.43
C VAL A 230 2.70 0.92 -12.85
N MET A 231 1.61 1.64 -13.06
CA MET A 231 1.23 2.17 -14.38
C MET A 231 2.25 3.23 -14.86
N ALA A 232 2.69 4.13 -13.99
CA ALA A 232 3.70 5.13 -14.31
C ALA A 232 5.09 4.51 -14.59
N PHE A 233 5.44 3.44 -13.88
CA PHE A 233 6.62 2.64 -14.20
C PHE A 233 6.50 2.01 -15.58
N ALA A 234 5.36 1.42 -15.91
CA ALA A 234 5.15 0.81 -17.22
C ALA A 234 5.24 1.83 -18.36
N ASP A 235 4.64 3.00 -18.17
CA ASP A 235 4.67 4.10 -19.12
C ASP A 235 6.09 4.58 -19.44
N GLN A 236 6.93 4.71 -18.42
CA GLN A 236 8.28 5.28 -18.53
C GLN A 236 9.34 4.25 -18.93
N PHE A 237 9.12 2.96 -18.64
CA PHE A 237 10.11 1.90 -18.86
C PHE A 237 9.54 0.73 -19.68
N PRO A 238 9.01 0.99 -20.90
CA PRO A 238 8.33 -0.03 -21.72
C PRO A 238 9.23 -1.22 -22.09
N ASP A 239 10.53 -0.98 -22.30
CA ASP A 239 11.48 -2.04 -22.58
C ASP A 239 11.67 -2.97 -21.40
N LEU A 240 11.81 -2.42 -20.19
CA LEU A 240 11.91 -3.21 -18.97
C LEU A 240 10.63 -4.03 -18.72
N VAL A 241 9.47 -3.42 -18.99
CA VAL A 241 8.18 -4.14 -18.93
C VAL A 241 8.17 -5.29 -19.91
N ARG A 242 8.53 -5.06 -21.17
CA ARG A 242 8.57 -6.10 -22.20
C ARG A 242 9.48 -7.25 -21.80
N ASP A 243 10.67 -6.96 -21.31
CA ASP A 243 11.73 -7.94 -21.11
C ASP A 243 11.61 -8.67 -19.77
N ARG A 244 11.02 -8.05 -18.74
CA ARG A 244 11.06 -8.59 -17.38
C ARG A 244 9.72 -8.72 -16.67
N VAL A 245 8.70 -7.92 -16.98
CA VAL A 245 7.41 -8.00 -16.26
C VAL A 245 6.63 -9.21 -16.75
N ALA A 246 6.53 -10.23 -15.92
CA ALA A 246 5.81 -11.47 -16.20
C ALA A 246 4.31 -11.36 -15.89
N GLY A 247 3.89 -10.35 -15.11
CA GLY A 247 2.49 -10.09 -14.78
C GLY A 247 2.31 -8.88 -13.88
N ALA A 248 1.05 -8.44 -13.71
CA ALA A 248 0.72 -7.34 -12.81
C ALA A 248 -0.62 -7.56 -12.08
N ALA A 249 -0.71 -7.06 -10.84
CA ALA A 249 -1.93 -7.06 -10.05
C ALA A 249 -2.28 -5.63 -9.59
N PHE A 250 -3.52 -5.23 -9.81
CA PHE A 250 -4.07 -3.91 -9.49
C PHE A 250 -5.19 -4.08 -8.47
N LEU A 251 -4.98 -3.60 -7.24
CA LEU A 251 -5.90 -3.73 -6.12
C LEU A 251 -6.45 -2.36 -5.74
N GLY A 252 -7.77 -2.15 -5.86
CA GLY A 252 -8.43 -0.91 -5.46
C GLY A 252 -7.71 0.34 -5.98
N THR A 253 -7.53 0.46 -7.31
CA THR A 253 -6.78 1.56 -7.94
C THR A 253 -7.51 2.13 -9.15
N SER A 254 -6.94 3.16 -9.73
CA SER A 254 -7.49 3.85 -10.91
C SER A 254 -6.39 4.06 -11.95
N ALA A 255 -6.75 3.99 -13.23
CA ALA A 255 -5.87 4.36 -14.34
C ALA A 255 -5.98 5.85 -14.71
N GLY A 256 -6.99 6.56 -14.20
CA GLY A 256 -7.24 7.96 -14.50
C GLY A 256 -8.62 8.41 -14.03
N ASP A 257 -9.05 9.57 -14.51
CA ASP A 257 -10.37 10.16 -14.28
C ASP A 257 -10.74 10.38 -12.79
N LEU A 258 -9.74 10.54 -11.91
CA LEU A 258 -9.94 10.78 -10.49
C LEU A 258 -10.65 12.11 -10.19
N GLY A 259 -10.65 13.03 -11.15
CA GLY A 259 -11.40 14.29 -11.07
C GLY A 259 -12.91 14.13 -10.98
N ARG A 260 -13.45 12.97 -11.33
CA ARG A 260 -14.90 12.67 -11.26
C ARG A 260 -15.33 11.99 -9.97
N LEU A 261 -14.40 11.67 -9.07
CA LEU A 261 -14.74 11.07 -7.79
C LEU A 261 -15.65 11.98 -6.98
N THR A 262 -16.81 11.45 -6.58
CA THR A 262 -17.77 12.19 -5.75
C THR A 262 -17.62 11.89 -4.27
N PHE A 263 -16.85 10.87 -3.89
CA PHE A 263 -16.73 10.37 -2.50
C PHE A 263 -18.10 10.10 -1.85
N GLY A 264 -19.09 9.66 -2.64
CA GLY A 264 -20.45 9.47 -2.15
C GLY A 264 -21.18 10.78 -1.82
N LEU A 265 -20.61 11.94 -2.12
CA LEU A 265 -21.21 13.25 -1.87
C LEU A 265 -22.08 13.69 -3.06
N PRO A 266 -23.15 14.46 -2.83
CA PRO A 266 -23.84 15.18 -3.89
C PRO A 266 -22.88 16.08 -4.69
N ALA A 267 -23.17 16.33 -5.96
CA ALA A 267 -22.30 17.08 -6.88
C ALA A 267 -21.74 18.40 -6.30
N ALA A 268 -22.54 19.15 -5.56
CA ALA A 268 -22.11 20.39 -4.89
C ALA A 268 -21.07 20.12 -3.78
N GLY A 269 -21.22 19.03 -3.03
CA GLY A 269 -20.27 18.62 -1.99
C GLY A 269 -18.95 18.14 -2.60
N ALA A 270 -19.00 17.31 -3.63
CA ALA A 270 -17.83 16.87 -4.38
C ALA A 270 -17.07 18.05 -5.03
N TRP A 271 -17.80 19.02 -5.57
CA TRP A 271 -17.21 20.26 -6.08
C TRP A 271 -16.49 21.06 -4.97
N ALA A 272 -17.12 21.21 -3.81
CA ALA A 272 -16.53 21.93 -2.69
C ALA A 272 -15.25 21.25 -2.18
N VAL A 273 -15.26 19.93 -2.04
CA VAL A 273 -14.05 19.14 -1.66
C VAL A 273 -12.92 19.42 -2.64
N ARG A 274 -13.16 19.28 -3.94
CA ARG A 274 -12.12 19.49 -4.97
C ARG A 274 -11.53 20.90 -4.96
N HIS A 275 -12.33 21.94 -4.67
CA HIS A 275 -11.87 23.32 -4.74
C HIS A 275 -11.26 23.84 -3.44
N PHE A 276 -11.72 23.36 -2.30
CA PHE A 276 -11.30 23.93 -1.00
C PHE A 276 -10.31 23.06 -0.24
N VAL A 277 -10.36 21.74 -0.38
CA VAL A 277 -9.44 20.84 0.34
C VAL A 277 -7.98 21.08 -0.02
N PRO A 278 -7.58 21.28 -1.30
CA PRO A 278 -6.18 21.53 -1.64
C PRO A 278 -5.64 22.83 -1.00
N GLY A 279 -6.44 23.88 -0.99
CA GLY A 279 -6.07 25.15 -0.36
C GLY A 279 -5.96 25.05 1.17
N PHE A 280 -6.87 24.32 1.79
CA PHE A 280 -6.87 24.06 3.21
C PHE A 280 -5.66 23.21 3.63
N LEU A 281 -5.35 22.14 2.91
CA LEU A 281 -4.19 21.27 3.17
C LEU A 281 -2.87 22.06 3.03
N ARG A 282 -2.73 22.88 1.98
CA ARG A 282 -1.56 23.77 1.84
C ARG A 282 -1.40 24.75 3.00
N ALA A 283 -2.52 25.36 3.43
CA ALA A 283 -2.51 26.28 4.58
C ALA A 283 -2.15 25.57 5.89
N LEU A 284 -2.53 24.31 6.03
CA LEU A 284 -2.17 23.46 7.18
C LEU A 284 -0.68 23.08 7.13
N GLY A 285 -0.17 22.68 5.96
CA GLY A 285 1.24 22.34 5.76
C GLY A 285 2.21 23.49 5.97
N SER A 286 1.80 24.74 5.63
CA SER A 286 2.62 25.94 5.83
C SER A 286 2.74 26.41 7.29
N ARG A 287 2.00 25.82 8.25
CA ARG A 287 2.00 26.17 9.68
C ARG A 287 2.32 24.97 10.55
N ALA A 288 3.50 24.38 10.34
CA ALA A 288 3.95 23.16 11.00
C ALA A 288 3.81 23.17 12.54
N GLU A 289 4.06 24.32 13.21
CA GLU A 289 3.88 24.44 14.67
C GLU A 289 2.42 24.39 15.13
N LEU A 290 1.50 24.98 14.33
CA LEU A 290 0.04 24.90 14.59
C LEU A 290 -0.50 23.52 14.22
N ALA A 291 0.05 22.89 13.17
CA ALA A 291 -0.29 21.55 12.75
C ALA A 291 0.12 20.52 13.82
N GLU A 292 1.29 20.66 14.46
CA GLU A 292 1.73 19.76 15.52
C GLU A 292 0.85 19.87 16.77
N ARG A 293 0.44 21.06 17.16
CA ARG A 293 -0.53 21.25 18.26
C ARG A 293 -1.96 20.82 17.89
N GLY A 294 -2.33 20.94 16.62
CA GLY A 294 -3.60 20.47 16.07
C GLY A 294 -3.60 18.98 15.69
N ARG A 295 -2.45 18.32 15.60
CA ARG A 295 -2.25 16.95 15.10
C ARG A 295 -3.13 15.92 15.83
N GLN A 296 -3.29 16.03 17.15
CA GLN A 296 -4.17 15.14 17.89
C GLN A 296 -5.66 15.36 17.60
N ALA A 297 -6.06 16.61 17.34
CA ALA A 297 -7.45 16.93 17.01
C ALA A 297 -7.77 16.65 15.53
N THR A 298 -6.81 16.86 14.63
CA THR A 298 -6.95 16.56 13.20
C THR A 298 -6.73 15.07 12.91
N ALA A 299 -5.85 14.36 13.61
CA ALA A 299 -5.66 12.93 13.48
C ALA A 299 -6.93 12.15 13.84
N ASP A 300 -7.63 12.51 14.92
CA ASP A 300 -8.92 11.90 15.29
C ASP A 300 -10.01 12.17 14.23
N LEU A 301 -10.00 13.34 13.58
CA LEU A 301 -10.95 13.68 12.53
C LEU A 301 -10.64 12.93 11.23
N PHE A 302 -9.36 12.90 10.84
CA PHE A 302 -8.92 12.16 9.66
C PHE A 302 -9.06 10.65 9.85
N ALA A 303 -8.72 10.09 11.01
CA ALA A 303 -8.91 8.67 11.30
C ALA A 303 -10.37 8.25 11.18
N GLY A 304 -11.32 9.08 11.65
CA GLY A 304 -12.75 8.81 11.48
C GLY A 304 -13.21 8.81 10.03
N ILE A 305 -12.75 9.78 9.24
CA ILE A 305 -13.06 9.88 7.80
C ILE A 305 -12.44 8.71 7.04
N ILE A 306 -11.16 8.43 7.28
CA ILE A 306 -10.44 7.36 6.61
C ILE A 306 -11.04 6.00 6.97
N LYS A 307 -11.39 5.76 8.24
CA LYS A 307 -12.07 4.54 8.65
C LYS A 307 -13.40 4.35 7.91
N HIS A 308 -14.18 5.40 7.77
CA HIS A 308 -15.46 5.36 7.06
C HIS A 308 -15.29 5.05 5.57
N TYR A 309 -14.27 5.63 4.91
CA TYR A 309 -14.04 5.46 3.48
C TYR A 309 -13.17 4.24 3.14
N SER A 310 -12.34 3.77 4.07
CA SER A 310 -11.40 2.68 3.81
C SER A 310 -11.98 1.29 4.02
N PHE A 311 -12.99 1.16 4.90
CA PHE A 311 -13.59 -0.13 5.23
C PHE A 311 -15.03 -0.23 4.72
N GLY A 312 -15.32 -1.30 3.97
CA GLY A 312 -16.63 -1.54 3.37
C GLY A 312 -17.62 -2.22 4.31
N ALA A 313 -17.16 -3.02 5.25
CA ALA A 313 -18.00 -3.79 6.13
C ALA A 313 -18.07 -3.20 7.54
N GLY A 314 -19.26 -3.20 8.15
CA GLY A 314 -19.43 -2.85 9.54
C GLY A 314 -18.80 -3.84 10.54
N SER A 315 -18.20 -4.94 10.06
CA SER A 315 -17.68 -6.05 10.87
C SER A 315 -16.20 -6.38 10.61
N VAL A 316 -15.36 -5.37 10.47
CA VAL A 316 -13.89 -5.58 10.43
C VAL A 316 -13.41 -5.92 11.84
N ASP A 317 -12.48 -6.86 11.94
CA ASP A 317 -11.81 -7.18 13.21
C ASP A 317 -11.24 -5.88 13.81
N PRO A 318 -11.60 -5.52 15.06
CA PRO A 318 -11.16 -4.27 15.68
C PRO A 318 -9.64 -4.12 15.74
N ALA A 319 -8.86 -5.20 15.85
CA ALA A 319 -7.41 -5.15 15.87
C ALA A 319 -6.86 -4.84 14.46
N VAL A 320 -7.48 -5.35 13.40
CA VAL A 320 -7.15 -5.02 12.00
C VAL A 320 -7.49 -3.56 11.72
N ALA A 321 -8.68 -3.09 12.14
CA ALA A 321 -9.07 -1.70 12.00
C ALA A 321 -8.07 -0.77 12.72
N ARG A 322 -7.67 -1.10 13.94
CA ARG A 322 -6.66 -0.36 14.70
C ARG A 322 -5.29 -0.37 14.02
N PHE A 323 -4.90 -1.49 13.43
CA PHE A 323 -3.67 -1.58 12.64
C PHE A 323 -3.68 -0.62 11.45
N ALA A 324 -4.76 -0.62 10.66
CA ALA A 324 -4.92 0.32 9.55
C ALA A 324 -4.90 1.79 10.03
N GLU A 325 -5.58 2.11 11.14
CA GLU A 325 -5.53 3.45 11.76
C GLU A 325 -4.07 3.86 12.06
N ARG A 326 -3.26 2.98 12.66
CA ARG A 326 -1.84 3.29 12.94
C ARG A 326 -1.03 3.58 11.69
N LEU A 327 -1.23 2.81 10.61
CA LEU A 327 -0.55 3.06 9.34
C LEU A 327 -0.89 4.45 8.81
N LEU A 328 -2.16 4.81 8.82
CA LEU A 328 -2.63 6.11 8.34
C LEU A 328 -2.18 7.28 9.23
N GLU A 329 -2.21 7.08 10.56
CA GLU A 329 -1.72 8.04 11.55
C GLU A 329 -0.20 8.27 11.46
N SER A 330 0.55 7.32 10.90
CA SER A 330 2.02 7.43 10.78
C SER A 330 2.48 8.38 9.68
N THR A 331 1.60 8.72 8.71
CA THR A 331 1.93 9.67 7.64
C THR A 331 1.71 11.10 8.11
N PRO A 332 2.74 11.96 8.10
CA PRO A 332 2.60 13.36 8.49
C PRO A 332 1.60 14.12 7.62
N ILE A 333 0.88 15.07 8.20
CA ILE A 333 -0.18 15.82 7.50
C ILE A 333 0.36 16.68 6.34
N ASP A 334 1.58 17.14 6.43
CA ASP A 334 2.26 17.87 5.36
C ASP A 334 2.55 16.95 4.17
N VAL A 335 2.94 15.69 4.40
CA VAL A 335 3.04 14.67 3.35
C VAL A 335 1.68 14.40 2.70
N VAL A 336 0.61 14.31 3.51
CA VAL A 336 -0.76 14.19 3.00
C VAL A 336 -1.10 15.36 2.07
N ALA A 337 -0.79 16.57 2.48
CA ALA A 337 -1.05 17.77 1.67
C ALA A 337 -0.23 17.82 0.36
N GLU A 338 1.00 17.36 0.42
CA GLU A 338 1.97 17.38 -0.67
C GLU A 338 1.63 16.39 -1.79
N PHE A 339 1.18 15.20 -1.43
CA PHE A 339 0.83 14.15 -2.39
C PHE A 339 -0.55 14.33 -3.04
N TYR A 340 -1.49 15.00 -2.36
CA TYR A 340 -2.85 15.11 -2.85
C TYR A 340 -2.97 15.67 -4.29
N PRO A 341 -2.20 16.70 -4.69
CA PRO A 341 -2.24 17.23 -6.06
C PRO A 341 -1.81 16.23 -7.14
N ALA A 342 -0.94 15.25 -6.81
CA ALA A 342 -0.45 14.26 -7.76
C ALA A 342 -1.56 13.42 -8.39
N PHE A 343 -2.64 13.21 -7.65
CA PHE A 343 -3.78 12.43 -8.13
C PHE A 343 -4.60 13.17 -9.21
N ALA A 344 -4.63 14.50 -9.17
CA ALA A 344 -5.41 15.29 -10.13
C ALA A 344 -4.90 15.19 -11.57
N GLY A 345 -3.60 14.95 -11.74
CA GLY A 345 -2.95 14.81 -13.05
C GLY A 345 -2.75 13.35 -13.49
N HIS A 346 -3.17 12.38 -12.66
CA HIS A 346 -2.98 10.97 -12.99
C HIS A 346 -3.89 10.53 -14.13
N GLU A 347 -3.28 10.19 -15.28
CA GLU A 347 -3.94 9.58 -16.44
C GLU A 347 -2.97 8.61 -17.10
N LYS A 348 -3.19 7.31 -16.90
CA LYS A 348 -2.32 6.22 -17.33
C LYS A 348 -3.07 5.08 -18.01
N THR A 349 -4.28 5.35 -18.51
CA THR A 349 -5.12 4.33 -19.16
C THR A 349 -4.41 3.68 -20.34
N GLU A 350 -3.65 4.46 -21.12
CA GLU A 350 -2.94 3.96 -22.30
C GLU A 350 -1.72 3.08 -21.92
N SER A 351 -1.06 3.34 -20.80
CA SER A 351 0.09 2.53 -20.35
C SER A 351 -0.27 1.07 -20.05
N LEU A 352 -1.54 0.79 -19.75
CA LEU A 352 -2.04 -0.55 -19.55
C LEU A 352 -1.89 -1.45 -20.78
N THR A 353 -1.80 -0.88 -21.99
CA THR A 353 -1.56 -1.63 -23.23
C THR A 353 -0.26 -2.41 -23.21
N LEU A 354 0.74 -1.93 -22.47
CA LEU A 354 2.04 -2.61 -22.29
C LEU A 354 1.93 -3.90 -21.46
N LEU A 355 0.86 -4.04 -20.68
CA LEU A 355 0.58 -5.19 -19.82
C LEU A 355 -0.54 -6.10 -20.36
N ARG A 356 -1.16 -5.73 -21.48
CA ARG A 356 -2.39 -6.34 -22.01
C ARG A 356 -2.30 -7.86 -22.23
N ASP A 357 -1.17 -8.31 -22.75
CA ASP A 357 -0.95 -9.72 -23.14
C ASP A 357 -0.30 -10.54 -22.01
N ARG A 358 -0.20 -9.98 -20.81
CA ARG A 358 0.42 -10.62 -19.66
C ARG A 358 -0.61 -11.12 -18.66
N PRO A 359 -0.32 -12.20 -17.93
CA PRO A 359 -1.12 -12.57 -16.78
C PRO A 359 -1.33 -11.37 -15.85
N GLY A 360 -2.59 -11.06 -15.54
CA GLY A 360 -2.93 -9.94 -14.65
C GLY A 360 -3.95 -10.35 -13.61
N LEU A 361 -4.22 -9.44 -12.68
CA LEU A 361 -5.32 -9.47 -11.72
C LEU A 361 -5.82 -8.04 -11.53
N VAL A 362 -7.12 -7.84 -11.61
CA VAL A 362 -7.78 -6.59 -11.18
C VAL A 362 -8.75 -6.95 -10.07
N LEU A 363 -8.55 -6.37 -8.87
CA LEU A 363 -9.35 -6.70 -7.69
C LEU A 363 -9.79 -5.43 -6.99
N VAL A 364 -11.04 -5.39 -6.54
CA VAL A 364 -11.62 -4.24 -5.82
C VAL A 364 -12.66 -4.72 -4.81
N GLY A 365 -12.82 -4.01 -3.70
CA GLY A 365 -13.94 -4.19 -2.80
C GLY A 365 -15.25 -3.63 -3.40
N ASP A 366 -16.37 -4.31 -3.21
CA ASP A 366 -17.70 -3.87 -3.70
C ASP A 366 -18.16 -2.54 -3.08
N ARG A 367 -17.58 -2.19 -1.93
CA ARG A 367 -17.86 -0.96 -1.16
C ARG A 367 -16.67 -0.01 -1.13
N ASP A 368 -15.74 -0.13 -2.07
CA ASP A 368 -14.64 0.82 -2.18
C ASP A 368 -15.16 2.22 -2.56
N MET A 369 -15.09 3.16 -1.63
CA MET A 369 -15.53 4.54 -1.82
C MET A 369 -14.38 5.47 -2.23
N VAL A 370 -13.12 5.02 -2.15
CA VAL A 370 -11.92 5.78 -2.53
C VAL A 370 -11.67 5.63 -4.03
N THR A 371 -11.62 4.38 -4.51
CA THR A 371 -11.54 4.03 -5.93
C THR A 371 -12.67 3.06 -6.26
N PRO A 372 -13.90 3.56 -6.49
CA PRO A 372 -15.07 2.73 -6.72
C PRO A 372 -14.86 1.69 -7.83
N PRO A 373 -15.61 0.56 -7.81
CA PRO A 373 -15.46 -0.55 -8.76
C PRO A 373 -15.40 -0.15 -10.22
N ALA A 374 -16.02 0.98 -10.61
CA ALA A 374 -15.97 1.50 -11.98
C ALA A 374 -14.54 1.81 -12.47
N HIS A 375 -13.64 2.28 -11.58
CA HIS A 375 -12.24 2.53 -11.93
C HIS A 375 -11.49 1.22 -12.22
N SER A 376 -11.71 0.20 -11.40
CA SER A 376 -11.15 -1.13 -11.63
C SER A 376 -11.73 -1.80 -12.88
N ALA A 377 -13.02 -1.59 -13.18
CA ALA A 377 -13.63 -2.06 -14.42
C ALA A 377 -12.96 -1.48 -15.66
N THR A 378 -12.64 -0.17 -15.67
CA THR A 378 -11.87 0.49 -16.75
C THR A 378 -10.49 -0.17 -16.94
N ILE A 379 -9.80 -0.52 -15.86
CA ILE A 379 -8.51 -1.24 -15.94
C ILE A 379 -8.72 -2.64 -16.54
N ALA A 380 -9.74 -3.37 -16.07
CA ALA A 380 -10.04 -4.72 -16.55
C ALA A 380 -10.40 -4.76 -18.05
N GLU A 381 -11.10 -3.75 -18.57
CA GLU A 381 -11.39 -3.60 -20.00
C GLU A 381 -10.12 -3.48 -20.85
N ARG A 382 -9.05 -2.90 -20.31
CA ARG A 382 -7.74 -2.75 -20.98
C ARG A 382 -6.85 -3.99 -20.82
N LEU A 383 -7.13 -4.85 -19.83
CA LEU A 383 -6.34 -6.02 -19.49
C LEU A 383 -7.15 -7.32 -19.64
N PRO A 384 -7.46 -7.78 -20.86
CA PRO A 384 -8.34 -8.93 -21.08
C PRO A 384 -7.80 -10.26 -20.52
N GLN A 385 -6.51 -10.33 -20.21
CA GLN A 385 -5.88 -11.50 -19.58
C GLN A 385 -5.93 -11.45 -18.03
N ALA A 386 -6.48 -10.37 -17.45
CA ALA A 386 -6.61 -10.20 -16.02
C ALA A 386 -8.04 -10.52 -15.58
N PRO A 387 -8.30 -11.57 -14.76
CA PRO A 387 -9.56 -11.70 -14.06
C PRO A 387 -9.89 -10.41 -13.32
N TYR A 388 -11.15 -10.01 -13.40
CA TYR A 388 -11.73 -8.90 -12.64
C TYR A 388 -12.50 -9.48 -11.46
N GLU A 389 -12.03 -9.24 -10.25
CA GLU A 389 -12.63 -9.75 -9.02
C GLU A 389 -13.19 -8.61 -8.16
N VAL A 390 -14.50 -8.66 -7.91
CA VAL A 390 -15.17 -7.77 -6.95
C VAL A 390 -15.36 -8.53 -5.65
N VAL A 391 -14.69 -8.10 -4.61
CA VAL A 391 -14.71 -8.75 -3.29
C VAL A 391 -15.88 -8.22 -2.48
N ALA A 392 -16.83 -9.11 -2.16
CA ALA A 392 -18.02 -8.76 -1.40
C ALA A 392 -17.70 -8.30 0.03
N ASP A 393 -18.47 -7.33 0.52
CA ASP A 393 -18.34 -6.74 1.85
C ASP A 393 -16.91 -6.24 2.16
N ALA A 394 -16.23 -5.66 1.19
CA ALA A 394 -14.91 -5.08 1.32
C ALA A 394 -14.87 -3.65 0.80
N GLY A 395 -14.12 -2.78 1.47
CA GLY A 395 -13.83 -1.42 1.03
C GLY A 395 -12.47 -1.32 0.34
N HIS A 396 -11.85 -0.17 0.51
CA HIS A 396 -10.57 0.15 -0.12
C HIS A 396 -9.39 -0.71 0.37
N LEU A 397 -9.43 -1.16 1.63
CA LEU A 397 -8.40 -2.00 2.21
C LEU A 397 -8.76 -3.50 2.16
N ALA A 398 -9.23 -3.97 1.01
CA ALA A 398 -9.65 -5.36 0.82
C ALA A 398 -8.57 -6.38 1.25
N MET A 399 -7.27 -6.04 1.12
CA MET A 399 -6.16 -6.90 1.53
C MET A 399 -6.07 -7.08 3.06
N LEU A 400 -6.67 -6.18 3.84
CA LEU A 400 -6.81 -6.29 5.29
C LEU A 400 -8.17 -6.83 5.71
N GLU A 401 -9.24 -6.50 4.96
CA GLU A 401 -10.62 -6.88 5.31
C GLU A 401 -10.95 -8.33 4.92
N ARG A 402 -10.43 -8.77 3.80
CA ARG A 402 -10.68 -10.10 3.19
C ARG A 402 -9.35 -10.74 2.74
N PRO A 403 -8.37 -10.90 3.65
CA PRO A 403 -7.03 -11.33 3.29
C PRO A 403 -7.01 -12.67 2.58
N ASP A 404 -7.88 -13.61 2.96
CA ASP A 404 -7.94 -14.93 2.32
C ASP A 404 -8.32 -14.81 0.84
N ARG A 405 -9.31 -13.97 0.49
CA ARG A 405 -9.73 -13.75 -0.90
C ARG A 405 -8.60 -13.13 -1.73
N VAL A 406 -7.92 -12.12 -1.19
CA VAL A 406 -6.80 -11.47 -1.88
C VAL A 406 -5.62 -12.43 -2.04
N ASN A 407 -5.32 -13.25 -1.03
CA ASN A 407 -4.25 -14.24 -1.08
C ASN A 407 -4.55 -15.36 -2.09
N ASP A 408 -5.81 -15.82 -2.19
CA ASP A 408 -6.25 -16.80 -3.18
C ASP A 408 -6.10 -16.26 -4.61
N ALA A 409 -6.53 -15.02 -4.85
CA ALA A 409 -6.41 -14.35 -6.14
C ALA A 409 -4.95 -14.14 -6.56
N LEU A 410 -4.09 -13.69 -5.64
CA LEU A 410 -2.65 -13.56 -5.87
C LEU A 410 -1.98 -14.92 -6.12
N SER A 411 -2.38 -15.96 -5.40
CA SER A 411 -1.86 -17.32 -5.60
C SER A 411 -2.24 -17.88 -6.98
N ALA A 412 -3.47 -17.61 -7.42
CA ALA A 412 -3.92 -17.96 -8.78
C ALA A 412 -3.13 -17.22 -9.86
N LEU A 413 -2.83 -15.93 -9.65
CA LEU A 413 -1.96 -15.16 -10.55
C LEU A 413 -0.55 -15.73 -10.60
N LEU A 414 0.06 -16.02 -9.45
CA LEU A 414 1.38 -16.65 -9.35
C LEU A 414 1.47 -17.98 -10.10
N ALA A 415 0.42 -18.81 -10.03
CA ALA A 415 0.34 -20.07 -10.78
C ALA A 415 0.34 -19.82 -12.30
N ARG A 416 -0.36 -18.79 -12.78
CA ARG A 416 -0.40 -18.42 -14.20
C ARG A 416 0.94 -17.83 -14.70
N VAL A 417 1.64 -17.13 -13.85
CA VAL A 417 2.99 -16.62 -14.15
C VAL A 417 4.06 -17.72 -14.11
N GLY A 418 3.71 -18.93 -13.62
CA GLY A 418 4.61 -20.07 -13.57
C GLY A 418 5.57 -20.08 -12.39
N ALA A 419 5.22 -19.38 -11.29
CA ALA A 419 6.04 -19.37 -10.08
C ALA A 419 6.13 -20.79 -9.45
N PRO A 420 7.33 -21.29 -9.12
CA PRO A 420 7.50 -22.50 -8.35
C PRO A 420 6.79 -22.35 -6.98
N GLY A 421 6.01 -23.35 -6.56
CA GLY A 421 5.31 -23.36 -5.27
C GLY A 421 3.92 -22.74 -5.23
N ALA A 422 3.46 -22.05 -6.29
CA ALA A 422 2.14 -21.42 -6.34
C ALA A 422 0.99 -22.45 -6.27
N ALA A 423 1.19 -23.68 -6.78
CA ALA A 423 0.18 -24.74 -6.78
C ALA A 423 -0.17 -25.29 -5.37
N GLN A 424 0.61 -24.96 -4.32
CA GLN A 424 0.38 -25.44 -2.94
C GLN A 424 -0.30 -24.39 -2.04
N ALA A 425 -0.65 -23.22 -2.55
CA ALA A 425 -1.23 -22.14 -1.78
C ALA A 425 -2.75 -22.27 -1.53
N GLY A 426 -3.46 -23.10 -2.30
CA GLY A 426 -4.86 -23.44 -2.07
C GLY A 426 -4.98 -24.42 -0.92
N VAL A 427 -5.51 -23.98 0.22
CA VAL A 427 -5.86 -24.80 1.41
C VAL A 427 -4.80 -24.76 2.53
N ARG A 428 -4.72 -23.63 3.22
CA ARG A 428 -4.59 -23.61 4.68
C ARG A 428 -5.43 -22.44 5.22
N SER A 429 -6.72 -22.71 5.44
CA SER A 429 -7.52 -21.87 6.32
C SER A 429 -6.83 -21.85 7.69
N VAL A 430 -6.50 -20.66 8.17
CA VAL A 430 -6.10 -20.46 9.56
C VAL A 430 -7.26 -20.92 10.41
N ARG A 431 -7.19 -22.14 10.98
CA ARG A 431 -8.14 -22.59 11.99
C ARG A 431 -8.07 -21.62 13.15
N ARG A 432 -9.12 -20.81 13.28
CA ARG A 432 -9.41 -20.08 14.51
C ARG A 432 -9.44 -21.09 15.63
N THR A 433 -8.48 -21.05 16.55
CA THR A 433 -8.59 -21.69 17.86
C THR A 433 -9.69 -20.97 18.62
N ARG A 434 -10.89 -21.53 18.57
CA ARG A 434 -11.96 -21.18 19.51
C ARG A 434 -11.48 -21.63 20.89
N GLY A 435 -11.11 -20.67 21.74
CA GLY A 435 -10.93 -20.88 23.15
C GLY A 435 -12.27 -21.36 23.73
N THR A 436 -12.35 -22.63 24.10
CA THR A 436 -13.44 -23.17 24.91
C THR A 436 -13.32 -22.58 26.28
N SER A 437 -14.17 -21.58 26.58
CA SER A 437 -14.41 -21.18 27.97
C SER A 437 -15.22 -22.30 28.66
N HIS A 438 -14.57 -23.08 29.50
CA HIS A 438 -15.24 -23.87 30.49
C HIS A 438 -15.89 -22.94 31.53
N ARG A 439 -17.20 -22.83 31.49
CA ARG A 439 -17.99 -22.46 32.65
C ARG A 439 -17.96 -23.66 33.63
N THR A 440 -17.43 -23.43 34.79
CA THR A 440 -17.74 -24.28 35.99
C THR A 440 -18.56 -23.45 36.94
N LEU A 441 -19.53 -24.07 37.48
CA LEU A 441 -20.63 -23.65 38.39
C LEU A 441 -20.21 -22.75 39.54
#